data_3ba6e440a09f4cf9e818293398f3bc38
#
_entry.id   3ba6e440a09f4cf9e818293398f3bc38
#
_cell.length_a   1.000
_cell.length_b   1.000
_cell.length_c   1.000
_cell.angle_alpha   90.00
_cell.angle_beta   90.00
_cell.angle_gamma   90.00
#
_symmetry.space_group_name_H-M   'P 1'
#
loop_
_entity.id
_entity.type
_entity.pdbx_description
1 polymer ?
#
loop_
_entity_poly.entity_id
_entity_poly.type
_entity_poly.pdbx_seq_one_letter_code
_entity_poly.pdbx_strand_id
1 'polypeptide(L)'
;MVREPVAFLMDEPLSNLDAALRVHMRSELSELHSSLKTTFVYVTHDQAEALTMSSRMAVMIDGNLLQLDTPQEVYDNPSSLSVAQFVGSPKINIFKGTADSSGTISFLNVNLKRKSSESNTDLHIGIRPEH
;
A
#
# COMPACT_ATOMS: atom_id res chain seq x y z
N MET A 1 -34.29 -9.94 -16.92
CA MET A 1 -34.18 -8.80 -15.99
C MET A 1 -32.73 -8.73 -15.52
N VAL A 2 -31.99 -7.72 -15.89
CA VAL A 2 -30.69 -7.42 -15.28
C VAL A 2 -31.00 -6.81 -13.91
N ARG A 3 -30.62 -7.53 -12.82
CA ARG A 3 -30.76 -6.98 -11.48
C ARG A 3 -29.69 -5.90 -11.33
N GLU A 4 -30.05 -4.74 -10.83
CA GLU A 4 -29.09 -3.72 -10.40
C GLU A 4 -28.35 -4.28 -9.17
N PRO A 5 -27.05 -4.61 -9.26
CA PRO A 5 -26.32 -5.19 -8.15
C PRO A 5 -26.00 -4.10 -7.11
N VAL A 6 -26.00 -4.49 -5.84
CA VAL A 6 -25.59 -3.60 -4.74
C VAL A 6 -24.06 -3.43 -4.71
N ALA A 7 -23.33 -4.44 -5.17
CA ALA A 7 -21.88 -4.41 -5.27
C ALA A 7 -21.39 -5.36 -6.38
N PHE A 8 -20.25 -5.04 -6.97
CA PHE A 8 -19.48 -5.92 -7.86
C PHE A 8 -18.31 -6.52 -7.11
N LEU A 9 -18.15 -7.84 -7.22
CA LEU A 9 -16.99 -8.57 -6.68
C LEU A 9 -16.15 -9.03 -7.86
N MET A 10 -14.90 -8.58 -7.92
CA MET A 10 -13.96 -8.91 -8.99
C MET A 10 -12.70 -9.53 -8.38
N ASP A 11 -12.42 -10.75 -8.79
CA ASP A 11 -11.25 -11.50 -8.33
C ASP A 11 -10.22 -11.57 -9.46
N GLU A 12 -9.13 -10.83 -9.32
CA GLU A 12 -8.03 -10.71 -10.28
C GLU A 12 -8.46 -10.53 -11.76
N PRO A 13 -9.37 -9.59 -12.07
CA PRO A 13 -10.01 -9.55 -13.39
C PRO A 13 -9.06 -9.21 -14.54
N LEU A 14 -7.89 -8.62 -14.27
CA LEU A 14 -6.91 -8.22 -15.28
C LEU A 14 -5.65 -9.09 -15.32
N SER A 15 -5.56 -10.13 -14.48
CA SER A 15 -4.35 -10.95 -14.31
C SER A 15 -3.87 -11.64 -15.60
N ASN A 16 -4.79 -12.03 -16.48
CA ASN A 16 -4.49 -12.77 -17.70
C ASN A 16 -4.27 -11.88 -18.93
N LEU A 17 -4.22 -10.55 -18.76
CA LEU A 17 -4.04 -9.61 -19.87
C LEU A 17 -2.57 -9.20 -20.02
N ASP A 18 -2.17 -8.91 -21.25
CA ASP A 18 -0.87 -8.29 -21.53
C ASP A 18 -0.81 -6.86 -20.94
N ALA A 19 0.41 -6.30 -20.83
CA ALA A 19 0.63 -5.04 -20.16
C ALA A 19 -0.11 -3.85 -20.80
N ALA A 20 -0.19 -3.80 -22.14
CA ALA A 20 -0.83 -2.70 -22.85
C ALA A 20 -2.36 -2.75 -22.69
N LEU A 21 -2.92 -3.94 -22.81
CA LEU A 21 -4.36 -4.17 -22.64
C LEU A 21 -4.78 -3.95 -21.19
N ARG A 22 -3.93 -4.33 -20.23
CA ARG A 22 -4.18 -4.10 -18.80
C ARG A 22 -4.31 -2.61 -18.47
N VAL A 23 -3.41 -1.76 -19.01
CA VAL A 23 -3.48 -0.29 -18.82
C VAL A 23 -4.80 0.26 -19.39
N HIS A 24 -5.19 -0.17 -20.58
CA HIS A 24 -6.45 0.24 -21.20
C HIS A 24 -7.66 -0.18 -20.34
N MET A 25 -7.69 -1.43 -19.92
CA MET A 25 -8.81 -1.97 -19.12
C MET A 25 -8.93 -1.34 -17.74
N ARG A 26 -7.84 -0.88 -17.13
CA ARG A 26 -7.90 -0.09 -15.87
C ARG A 26 -8.70 1.20 -16.07
N SER A 27 -8.46 1.92 -17.17
CA SER A 27 -9.21 3.13 -17.51
C SER A 27 -10.69 2.85 -17.68
N GLU A 28 -11.03 1.84 -18.48
CA GLU A 28 -12.42 1.43 -18.74
C GLU A 28 -13.16 1.05 -17.44
N LEU A 29 -12.51 0.28 -16.57
CA LEU A 29 -13.08 -0.11 -15.27
C LEU A 29 -13.29 1.10 -14.35
N SER A 30 -12.36 2.05 -14.34
CA SER A 30 -12.50 3.28 -13.54
C SER A 30 -13.65 4.15 -14.04
N GLU A 31 -13.81 4.29 -15.36
CA GLU A 31 -14.93 5.00 -15.97
C GLU A 31 -16.27 4.30 -15.67
N LEU A 32 -16.30 2.98 -15.79
CA LEU A 32 -17.48 2.18 -15.47
C LEU A 32 -17.89 2.35 -13.99
N HIS A 33 -16.94 2.25 -13.06
CA HIS A 33 -17.18 2.48 -11.64
C HIS A 33 -17.76 3.87 -11.38
N SER A 34 -17.17 4.90 -12.00
CA SER A 34 -17.65 6.29 -11.86
C SER A 34 -19.07 6.49 -12.40
N SER A 35 -19.43 5.79 -13.46
CA SER A 35 -20.75 5.88 -14.09
C SER A 35 -21.84 5.16 -13.28
N LEU A 36 -21.51 3.99 -12.73
CA LEU A 36 -22.46 3.14 -12.01
C LEU A 36 -22.74 3.59 -10.58
N LYS A 37 -21.82 4.32 -9.96
CA LYS A 37 -21.89 4.78 -8.55
C LYS A 37 -22.18 3.64 -7.55
N THR A 38 -21.74 2.44 -7.87
CA THR A 38 -21.93 1.20 -7.12
C THR A 38 -20.62 0.79 -6.46
N THR A 39 -20.67 0.07 -5.36
CA THR A 39 -19.47 -0.42 -4.70
C THR A 39 -18.80 -1.51 -5.52
N PHE A 40 -17.49 -1.35 -5.79
CA PHE A 40 -16.65 -2.38 -6.38
C PHE A 40 -15.70 -2.91 -5.31
N VAL A 41 -15.70 -4.21 -5.11
CA VAL A 41 -14.69 -4.92 -4.33
C VAL A 41 -13.77 -5.61 -5.34
N TYR A 42 -12.54 -5.16 -5.39
CA TYR A 42 -11.56 -5.57 -6.40
C TYR A 42 -10.38 -6.26 -5.71
N VAL A 43 -10.17 -7.54 -6.00
CA VAL A 43 -9.02 -8.29 -5.50
C VAL A 43 -7.95 -8.33 -6.57
N THR A 44 -6.73 -7.98 -6.22
CA THR A 44 -5.57 -8.00 -7.11
C THR A 44 -4.28 -8.22 -6.35
N HIS A 45 -3.30 -8.82 -7.01
CA HIS A 45 -1.91 -8.84 -6.56
C HIS A 45 -1.05 -7.75 -7.23
N ASP A 46 -1.61 -7.01 -8.19
CA ASP A 46 -0.94 -5.88 -8.84
C ASP A 46 -1.10 -4.61 -7.99
N GLN A 47 0.02 -4.18 -7.40
CA GLN A 47 0.03 -3.00 -6.53
C GLN A 47 -0.33 -1.72 -7.25
N ALA A 48 0.02 -1.59 -8.54
CA ALA A 48 -0.33 -0.41 -9.31
C ALA A 48 -1.85 -0.31 -9.51
N GLU A 49 -2.56 -1.44 -9.67
CA GLU A 49 -4.02 -1.47 -9.69
C GLU A 49 -4.59 -1.00 -8.36
N ALA A 50 -4.14 -1.62 -7.26
CA ALA A 50 -4.62 -1.28 -5.93
C ALA A 50 -4.38 0.20 -5.57
N LEU A 51 -3.20 0.74 -5.89
CA LEU A 51 -2.83 2.12 -5.57
C LEU A 51 -3.53 3.18 -6.45
N THR A 52 -3.89 2.83 -7.70
CA THR A 52 -4.40 3.83 -8.65
C THR A 52 -5.91 3.81 -8.86
N MET A 53 -6.55 2.66 -8.64
CA MET A 53 -7.98 2.48 -8.95
C MET A 53 -8.88 2.52 -7.71
N SER A 54 -8.34 2.35 -6.51
CA SER A 54 -9.17 2.23 -5.31
C SER A 54 -9.30 3.54 -4.53
N SER A 55 -10.46 3.75 -3.93
CA SER A 55 -10.68 4.80 -2.92
C SER A 55 -10.24 4.35 -1.53
N ARG A 56 -10.29 3.04 -1.26
CA ARG A 56 -9.79 2.38 -0.05
C ARG A 56 -9.07 1.10 -0.40
N MET A 57 -7.98 0.84 0.27
CA MET A 57 -7.10 -0.31 0.06
C MET A 57 -7.00 -1.14 1.33
N ALA A 58 -7.28 -2.43 1.21
CA ALA A 58 -7.08 -3.42 2.27
C ALA A 58 -5.81 -4.22 1.97
N VAL A 59 -4.82 -4.16 2.87
CA VAL A 59 -3.61 -4.99 2.79
C VAL A 59 -3.84 -6.27 3.60
N MET A 60 -3.81 -7.39 2.91
CA MET A 60 -3.97 -8.72 3.50
C MET A 60 -2.70 -9.55 3.30
N ILE A 61 -2.20 -10.14 4.38
CA ILE A 61 -1.04 -11.03 4.38
C ILE A 61 -1.38 -12.26 5.22
N ASP A 62 -1.17 -13.43 4.68
CA ASP A 62 -1.45 -14.72 5.34
C ASP A 62 -2.88 -14.80 5.94
N GLY A 63 -3.87 -14.29 5.20
CA GLY A 63 -5.27 -14.29 5.62
C GLY A 63 -5.65 -13.22 6.66
N ASN A 64 -4.69 -12.41 7.11
CA ASN A 64 -4.93 -11.36 8.09
C ASN A 64 -5.03 -9.99 7.41
N LEU A 65 -6.05 -9.20 7.80
CA LEU A 65 -6.15 -7.80 7.42
C LEU A 65 -5.20 -6.98 8.29
N LEU A 66 -4.13 -6.43 7.67
CA LEU A 66 -3.10 -5.67 8.38
C LEU A 66 -3.38 -4.16 8.39
N GLN A 67 -3.93 -3.63 7.29
CA GLN A 67 -4.29 -2.22 7.19
C GLN A 67 -5.44 -2.02 6.20
N LEU A 68 -6.32 -1.09 6.51
CA LEU A 68 -7.42 -0.66 5.64
C LEU A 68 -7.51 0.85 5.68
N ASP A 69 -7.08 1.50 4.61
CA ASP A 69 -7.05 2.96 4.51
C ASP A 69 -7.10 3.44 3.06
N THR A 70 -6.92 4.74 2.82
CA THR A 70 -6.68 5.25 1.46
C THR A 70 -5.34 4.72 0.93
N PRO A 71 -5.19 4.54 -0.40
CA PRO A 71 -3.91 4.12 -0.98
C PRO A 71 -2.73 4.99 -0.56
N GLN A 72 -2.93 6.30 -0.48
CA GLN A 72 -1.91 7.25 -0.04
C GLN A 72 -1.48 6.99 1.40
N GLU A 73 -2.43 6.80 2.32
CA GLU A 73 -2.15 6.54 3.73
C GLU A 73 -1.45 5.20 3.94
N VAL A 74 -1.85 4.16 3.21
CA VAL A 74 -1.17 2.85 3.24
C VAL A 74 0.28 2.96 2.78
N TYR A 75 0.55 3.81 1.78
CA TYR A 75 1.89 4.02 1.24
C TYR A 75 2.77 4.87 2.15
N ASP A 76 2.26 6.00 2.64
CA ASP A 76 3.02 6.98 3.41
C ASP A 76 3.15 6.61 4.89
N ASN A 77 2.09 6.04 5.48
CA ASN A 77 1.99 5.68 6.90
C ASN A 77 1.62 4.20 7.11
N PRO A 78 2.48 3.27 6.66
CA PRO A 78 2.23 1.84 6.83
C PRO A 78 2.14 1.46 8.31
N SER A 79 1.10 0.71 8.69
CA SER A 79 0.83 0.30 10.07
C SER A 79 1.87 -0.67 10.66
N SER A 80 2.67 -1.31 9.80
CA SER A 80 3.70 -2.26 10.20
C SER A 80 4.81 -2.35 9.17
N LEU A 81 5.94 -2.95 9.58
CA LEU A 81 7.05 -3.25 8.68
C LEU A 81 6.62 -4.16 7.52
N SER A 82 5.74 -5.11 7.79
CA SER A 82 5.21 -6.02 6.77
C SER A 82 4.42 -5.28 5.69
N VAL A 83 3.57 -4.33 6.08
CA VAL A 83 2.84 -3.48 5.13
C VAL A 83 3.82 -2.60 4.34
N ALA A 84 4.79 -1.97 5.02
CA ALA A 84 5.81 -1.13 4.37
C ALA A 84 6.59 -1.87 3.29
N GLN A 85 6.97 -3.13 3.57
CA GLN A 85 7.73 -3.99 2.65
C GLN A 85 6.86 -4.58 1.52
N PHE A 86 5.56 -4.75 1.80
CA PHE A 86 4.62 -5.32 0.84
C PHE A 86 4.20 -4.29 -0.21
N VAL A 87 3.99 -3.02 0.19
CA VAL A 87 3.45 -1.97 -0.67
C VAL A 87 4.55 -1.07 -1.23
N GLY A 88 4.51 -0.89 -2.54
CA GLY A 88 5.44 -0.03 -3.31
C GLY A 88 6.35 -0.80 -4.25
N SER A 89 6.58 -0.21 -5.43
CA SER A 89 7.51 -0.72 -6.43
C SER A 89 8.30 0.46 -7.01
N PRO A 90 9.62 0.53 -6.78
CA PRO A 90 10.46 -0.42 -6.02
C PRO A 90 10.10 -0.54 -4.53
N LYS A 91 10.54 -1.64 -3.90
CA LYS A 91 10.31 -1.85 -2.46
C LYS A 91 11.06 -0.82 -1.61
N ILE A 92 10.51 -0.54 -0.43
CA ILE A 92 11.16 0.29 0.60
C ILE A 92 12.50 -0.32 1.04
N ASN A 93 13.53 0.52 1.18
CA ASN A 93 14.80 0.11 1.77
C ASN A 93 14.67 0.09 3.28
N ILE A 94 15.09 -1.00 3.93
CA ILE A 94 15.04 -1.15 5.38
C ILE A 94 16.44 -1.22 5.94
N PHE A 95 16.73 -0.35 6.90
CA PHE A 95 17.99 -0.30 7.63
C PHE A 95 17.74 -0.57 9.11
N LYS A 96 18.70 -1.23 9.74
CA LYS A 96 18.74 -1.34 11.20
C LYS A 96 19.38 -0.08 11.77
N GLY A 97 18.81 0.45 12.83
CA GLY A 97 19.33 1.59 13.55
C GLY A 97 19.05 1.45 15.04
N THR A 98 19.61 2.34 15.83
CA THR A 98 19.43 2.42 17.28
C THR A 98 18.98 3.82 17.66
N ALA A 99 18.11 3.93 18.66
CA ALA A 99 17.77 5.21 19.28
C ALA A 99 18.40 5.29 20.66
N ASP A 100 19.05 6.40 20.97
CA ASP A 100 19.58 6.67 22.30
C ASP A 100 18.54 7.39 23.21
N SER A 101 18.90 7.57 24.49
CA SER A 101 18.06 8.26 25.48
C SER A 101 17.84 9.75 25.19
N SER A 102 18.63 10.35 24.30
CA SER A 102 18.47 11.75 23.85
C SER A 102 17.51 11.90 22.66
N GLY A 103 17.01 10.78 22.11
CA GLY A 103 16.19 10.75 20.92
C GLY A 103 16.99 10.86 19.63
N THR A 104 18.31 10.60 19.67
CA THR A 104 19.14 10.53 18.49
C THR A 104 19.04 9.13 17.87
N ILE A 105 18.69 9.06 16.59
CA ILE A 105 18.65 7.81 15.83
C ILE A 105 19.94 7.71 15.03
N SER A 106 20.66 6.62 15.19
CA SER A 106 21.90 6.32 14.47
C SER A 106 21.70 5.15 13.51
N PHE A 107 22.01 5.34 12.22
CA PHE A 107 22.02 4.29 11.20
C PHE A 107 22.98 4.70 10.06
N LEU A 108 23.67 3.76 9.43
CA LEU A 108 24.58 3.98 8.29
C LEU A 108 25.51 5.21 8.45
N ASN A 109 26.07 5.43 9.63
CA ASN A 109 26.88 6.61 9.96
C ASN A 109 26.15 7.97 9.88
N VAL A 110 24.83 7.96 9.87
CA VAL A 110 23.96 9.15 9.92
C VAL A 110 23.31 9.23 11.30
N ASN A 111 23.27 10.42 11.86
CA ASN A 111 22.59 10.72 13.12
C ASN A 111 21.44 11.67 12.86
N LEU A 112 20.22 11.24 13.18
CA LEU A 112 18.99 12.03 13.07
C LEU A 112 18.41 12.32 14.44
N LYS A 113 18.03 13.57 14.70
CA LYS A 113 17.30 13.93 15.92
C LYS A 113 15.81 13.69 15.72
N ARG A 114 15.21 12.85 16.56
CA ARG A 114 13.76 12.60 16.60
C ARG A 114 13.21 12.98 17.97
N LYS A 115 12.01 13.58 18.01
CA LYS A 115 11.23 13.67 19.24
C LYS A 115 10.61 12.30 19.52
N SER A 116 11.28 11.45 20.28
CA SER A 116 10.75 10.17 20.73
C SER A 116 11.02 10.01 22.23
N SER A 117 10.04 9.46 22.93
CA SER A 117 10.12 9.15 24.37
C SER A 117 10.68 7.76 24.66
N GLU A 118 10.97 6.95 23.62
CA GLU A 118 11.51 5.60 23.78
C GLU A 118 13.02 5.62 23.65
N SER A 119 13.71 5.16 24.68
CA SER A 119 15.17 5.10 24.75
C SER A 119 15.66 3.67 24.55
N ASN A 120 16.78 3.53 23.86
CA ASN A 120 17.59 2.31 23.75
C ASN A 120 16.88 1.12 23.08
N THR A 121 16.18 1.39 21.98
CA THR A 121 15.47 0.37 21.20
C THR A 121 16.13 0.14 19.84
N ASP A 122 16.17 -1.12 19.42
CA ASP A 122 16.47 -1.49 18.04
C ASP A 122 15.34 -0.98 17.13
N LEU A 123 15.70 -0.25 16.09
CA LEU A 123 14.77 0.36 15.15
C LEU A 123 14.95 -0.21 13.75
N HIS A 124 13.84 -0.26 13.02
CA HIS A 124 13.86 -0.43 11.58
C HIS A 124 13.54 0.92 10.93
N ILE A 125 14.43 1.39 10.08
CA ILE A 125 14.31 2.67 9.38
C ILE A 125 14.00 2.37 7.93
N GLY A 126 12.80 2.75 7.48
CA GLY A 126 12.37 2.59 6.10
C GLY A 126 12.60 3.86 5.30
N ILE A 127 13.20 3.72 4.12
CA ILE A 127 13.38 4.82 3.17
C ILE A 127 12.84 4.39 1.82
N ARG A 128 11.84 5.10 1.32
CA ARG A 128 11.31 4.88 -0.04
C ARG A 128 12.35 5.28 -1.08
N PRO A 129 12.45 4.57 -2.23
CA PRO A 129 13.48 4.85 -3.26
C PRO A 129 13.41 6.25 -3.87
N GLU A 130 12.25 6.90 -3.80
CA GLU A 130 12.02 8.28 -4.30
C GLU A 130 12.45 9.37 -3.31
N HIS A 131 12.86 9.02 -2.10
CA HIS A 131 13.40 9.89 -1.06
C HIS A 131 14.86 9.58 -0.81
#